data_8b73298cb4c39328f540823da9ceab4b
#
_entry.id   8b73298cb4c39328f540823da9ceab4b
#
_cell.length_a   1.000
_cell.length_b   1.000
_cell.length_c   1.000
_cell.angle_alpha   90.00
_cell.angle_beta   90.00
_cell.angle_gamma   90.00
#
_symmetry.space_group_name_H-M   'P 1'
#
loop_
_entity.id
_entity.type
_entity.pdbx_description
1 polymer ?
#
loop_
_entity_poly.entity_id
_entity_poly.type
_entity_poly.pdbx_seq_one_letter_code
_entity_poly.pdbx_strand_id
1 'polypeptide(L)'
;MFKKLILAVIVAATCGLTAVAQGMQAAGIAFYNLENLFDTIPNNDLGRDLEYTPGGKNQWDSRKYANKLHNLAYAISQLPTKMTPRGPVIIGVSEVENRTVLEDLVKQPESAAWNLQICHHDSPDRRGIDGGLLYNPKHFKVENVTNHRLTAVPFATRDQMCVVGSLLGQRIGIIVNHWPSRLGGQEQSSPNREAAAELCLEIADSLWKTDPAMGVIIMGDLNDDPMDKSCAKILGAKKDARGVGEHQFYNPFWKMLDDGIGTLAYKSSWNLFDQIILSGNLVNTADNRWHIQRPIVHNHDFLRDTEGTRQGYPLRTFASGAYLNGYSDHFPTEVILIRRVEKKK
;
A
#
# COMPACT_ATOMS: atom_id res chain seq x y z
N MET A 1 45.47 -13.02 -76.51
CA MET A 1 45.67 -12.62 -75.07
C MET A 1 44.31 -12.40 -74.40
N PHE A 2 43.78 -13.44 -73.78
CA PHE A 2 42.48 -13.34 -73.05
C PHE A 2 42.76 -13.22 -71.56
N LYS A 3 42.36 -12.09 -70.99
CA LYS A 3 42.39 -11.90 -69.53
C LYS A 3 41.13 -12.54 -68.97
N LYS A 4 41.27 -13.57 -68.15
CA LYS A 4 40.18 -14.14 -67.33
C LYS A 4 39.97 -13.26 -66.12
N LEU A 5 38.74 -12.71 -65.98
CA LEU A 5 38.28 -11.97 -64.85
C LEU A 5 37.66 -12.98 -63.85
N ILE A 6 38.30 -13.18 -62.72
CA ILE A 6 37.76 -14.02 -61.64
C ILE A 6 36.86 -13.11 -60.77
N LEU A 7 35.56 -13.38 -60.80
CA LEU A 7 34.56 -12.70 -59.92
C LEU A 7 34.48 -13.46 -58.62
N ALA A 8 35.04 -12.90 -57.57
CA ALA A 8 34.89 -13.44 -56.20
C ALA A 8 33.55 -12.98 -55.62
N VAL A 9 32.61 -13.92 -55.42
CA VAL A 9 31.35 -13.67 -54.74
C VAL A 9 31.62 -13.78 -53.25
N ILE A 10 31.61 -12.65 -52.55
CA ILE A 10 31.64 -12.60 -51.10
C ILE A 10 30.20 -12.82 -50.61
N VAL A 11 29.90 -14.01 -50.09
CA VAL A 11 28.66 -14.28 -49.35
C VAL A 11 28.83 -13.68 -47.94
N ALA A 12 28.30 -12.48 -47.74
CA ALA A 12 28.16 -11.91 -46.40
C ALA A 12 27.01 -12.64 -45.67
N ALA A 13 27.37 -13.55 -44.76
CA ALA A 13 26.42 -14.12 -43.82
C ALA A 13 25.97 -13.02 -42.87
N THR A 14 24.87 -12.35 -43.16
CA THR A 14 24.18 -11.47 -42.20
C THR A 14 23.52 -12.35 -41.17
N CYS A 15 24.21 -12.58 -40.02
CA CYS A 15 23.54 -12.97 -38.80
C CYS A 15 22.55 -11.87 -38.44
N GLY A 16 21.31 -12.03 -38.84
CA GLY A 16 20.20 -11.18 -38.43
C GLY A 16 19.94 -11.40 -36.95
N LEU A 17 20.59 -10.58 -36.12
CA LEU A 17 20.13 -10.35 -34.74
C LEU A 17 18.74 -9.71 -34.84
N THR A 18 17.69 -10.51 -34.74
CA THR A 18 16.34 -10.00 -34.54
C THR A 18 16.33 -9.27 -33.21
N ALA A 19 16.45 -7.96 -33.25
CA ALA A 19 16.23 -7.12 -32.07
C ALA A 19 14.80 -7.33 -31.63
N VAL A 20 14.61 -8.11 -30.55
CA VAL A 20 13.31 -8.27 -29.92
C VAL A 20 12.93 -6.91 -29.36
N ALA A 21 11.83 -6.33 -29.85
CA ALA A 21 11.37 -5.05 -29.32
C ALA A 21 10.98 -5.24 -27.87
N GLN A 22 11.75 -4.67 -26.94
CA GLN A 22 11.47 -4.70 -25.51
C GLN A 22 10.43 -3.65 -25.15
N GLY A 23 9.46 -4.01 -24.31
CA GLY A 23 8.48 -3.12 -23.73
C GLY A 23 8.73 -2.94 -22.22
N MET A 24 8.27 -1.84 -21.66
CA MET A 24 8.21 -1.65 -20.22
C MET A 24 6.77 -1.86 -19.73
N GLN A 25 6.61 -2.64 -18.66
CA GLN A 25 5.37 -2.70 -17.89
C GLN A 25 5.55 -1.95 -16.58
N ALA A 26 4.48 -1.30 -16.11
CA ALA A 26 4.43 -0.65 -14.81
C ALA A 26 3.20 -1.14 -14.03
N ALA A 27 3.33 -1.23 -12.71
CA ALA A 27 2.26 -1.56 -11.79
C ALA A 27 2.36 -0.64 -10.56
N GLY A 28 1.26 0.02 -10.19
CA GLY A 28 1.14 0.77 -8.96
C GLY A 28 0.69 -0.14 -7.82
N ILE A 29 1.33 -0.02 -6.69
CA ILE A 29 0.96 -0.66 -5.43
C ILE A 29 0.77 0.47 -4.42
N ALA A 30 -0.46 0.70 -3.98
CA ALA A 30 -0.83 1.81 -3.10
C ALA A 30 -1.26 1.34 -1.72
N PHE A 31 -1.24 2.26 -0.77
CA PHE A 31 -1.83 2.11 0.55
C PHE A 31 -2.58 3.39 0.95
N TYR A 32 -3.73 3.25 1.61
CA TYR A 32 -4.52 4.37 2.12
C TYR A 32 -5.23 4.02 3.43
N ASN A 33 -4.92 4.74 4.50
CA ASN A 33 -5.73 4.73 5.73
C ASN A 33 -7.03 5.51 5.45
N LEU A 34 -8.20 4.86 5.62
CA LEU A 34 -9.50 5.42 5.24
C LEU A 34 -10.16 6.25 6.36
N GLU A 35 -9.46 6.46 7.48
CA GLU A 35 -9.96 7.21 8.65
C GLU A 35 -11.37 6.77 9.07
N ASN A 36 -11.45 5.64 9.79
CA ASN A 36 -12.70 5.15 10.37
C ASN A 36 -13.86 5.05 9.34
N LEU A 37 -13.68 4.23 8.31
CA LEU A 37 -14.76 3.93 7.37
C LEU A 37 -15.75 2.96 8.03
N PHE A 38 -16.77 3.51 8.67
CA PHE A 38 -17.89 2.81 9.29
C PHE A 38 -19.16 3.01 8.51
N ASP A 39 -20.05 2.03 8.52
CA ASP A 39 -21.44 2.21 8.07
C ASP A 39 -22.28 2.92 9.17
N THR A 40 -23.60 2.84 9.12
CA THR A 40 -24.49 3.48 10.07
C THR A 40 -25.27 2.49 10.93
N ILE A 41 -24.96 1.20 10.78
CA ILE A 41 -25.69 0.10 11.41
C ILE A 41 -24.92 -0.34 12.66
N PRO A 42 -25.51 -0.27 13.86
CA PRO A 42 -24.82 -0.77 15.06
C PRO A 42 -24.47 -2.24 14.87
N ASN A 43 -23.18 -2.51 14.75
CA ASN A 43 -22.67 -3.82 14.41
C ASN A 43 -22.36 -4.55 15.71
N ASN A 44 -23.46 -4.83 16.63
CA ASN A 44 -23.03 -5.75 17.54
C ASN A 44 -23.30 -5.78 18.98
N ASP A 45 -22.86 -6.89 19.45
CA ASP A 45 -22.75 -7.32 20.84
C ASP A 45 -21.65 -6.60 21.64
N LEU A 46 -20.75 -5.83 21.02
CA LEU A 46 -19.56 -5.25 21.65
C LEU A 46 -19.57 -3.71 21.77
N GLY A 47 -20.52 -3.02 21.09
CA GLY A 47 -20.67 -1.57 21.17
C GLY A 47 -19.44 -0.77 20.65
N ARG A 48 -18.67 -1.32 19.72
CA ARG A 48 -17.41 -0.75 19.24
C ARG A 48 -17.58 0.43 18.31
N ASP A 49 -18.72 0.49 17.63
CA ASP A 49 -19.08 1.42 16.57
C ASP A 49 -20.13 2.46 16.96
N LEU A 50 -20.55 2.48 18.24
CA LEU A 50 -21.63 3.35 18.70
C LEU A 50 -21.40 4.84 18.42
N GLU A 51 -20.15 5.27 18.27
CA GLU A 51 -19.83 6.64 17.87
C GLU A 51 -20.23 6.94 16.42
N TYR A 52 -20.31 5.89 15.57
CA TYR A 52 -20.60 5.96 14.13
C TYR A 52 -22.03 5.52 13.79
N THR A 53 -22.97 5.84 14.67
CA THR A 53 -24.41 5.64 14.45
C THR A 53 -25.16 6.98 14.40
N PRO A 54 -26.38 7.05 13.86
CA PRO A 54 -27.17 8.28 13.83
C PRO A 54 -27.43 8.89 15.23
N GLY A 55 -27.55 8.04 16.24
CA GLY A 55 -27.71 8.47 17.66
C GLY A 55 -26.39 8.61 18.42
N GLY A 56 -25.27 8.27 17.82
CA GLY A 56 -23.95 8.29 18.45
C GLY A 56 -23.33 9.68 18.51
N LYS A 57 -22.15 9.77 19.13
CA LYS A 57 -21.40 11.02 19.34
C LYS A 57 -21.16 11.79 18.04
N ASN A 58 -20.85 11.09 16.95
CA ASN A 58 -20.56 11.69 15.66
C ASN A 58 -21.84 11.99 14.85
N GLN A 59 -23.02 11.59 15.34
CA GLN A 59 -24.28 11.68 14.61
C GLN A 59 -24.11 11.17 13.17
N TRP A 60 -23.55 9.96 13.05
CA TRP A 60 -23.13 9.36 11.79
C TRP A 60 -24.33 8.79 11.07
N ASP A 61 -24.92 9.61 10.19
CA ASP A 61 -26.10 9.28 9.39
C ASP A 61 -25.71 8.76 7.99
N SER A 62 -26.70 8.27 7.26
CA SER A 62 -26.51 7.76 5.89
C SER A 62 -25.98 8.81 4.90
N ARG A 63 -26.24 10.09 5.13
CA ARG A 63 -25.69 11.19 4.30
C ARG A 63 -24.18 11.33 4.55
N LYS A 64 -23.73 11.33 5.80
CA LYS A 64 -22.29 11.40 6.13
C LYS A 64 -21.56 10.18 5.61
N TYR A 65 -22.15 8.99 5.75
CA TYR A 65 -21.61 7.76 5.20
C TYR A 65 -21.47 7.81 3.68
N ALA A 66 -22.53 8.20 2.96
CA ALA A 66 -22.49 8.34 1.51
C ALA A 66 -21.44 9.37 1.05
N ASN A 67 -21.34 10.50 1.76
CA ASN A 67 -20.28 11.49 1.48
C ASN A 67 -18.87 10.93 1.69
N LYS A 68 -18.67 10.18 2.77
CA LYS A 68 -17.37 9.54 3.06
C LYS A 68 -16.98 8.56 1.96
N LEU A 69 -17.91 7.70 1.54
CA LEU A 69 -17.69 6.76 0.42
C LEU A 69 -17.33 7.49 -0.87
N HIS A 70 -18.11 8.53 -1.24
CA HIS A 70 -17.85 9.36 -2.41
C HIS A 70 -16.44 10.00 -2.34
N ASN A 71 -16.12 10.64 -1.23
CA ASN A 71 -14.84 11.31 -1.06
C ASN A 71 -13.66 10.33 -1.17
N LEU A 72 -13.74 9.18 -0.50
CA LEU A 72 -12.70 8.15 -0.57
C LEU A 72 -12.58 7.55 -1.99
N ALA A 73 -13.70 7.25 -2.65
CA ALA A 73 -13.70 6.77 -4.03
C ALA A 73 -13.10 7.81 -4.99
N TYR A 74 -13.44 9.10 -4.80
CA TYR A 74 -12.84 10.18 -5.56
C TYR A 74 -11.33 10.24 -5.32
N ALA A 75 -10.86 10.21 -4.07
CA ALA A 75 -9.42 10.20 -3.76
C ALA A 75 -8.70 9.01 -4.43
N ILE A 76 -9.27 7.81 -4.35
CA ILE A 76 -8.74 6.62 -5.03
C ILE A 76 -8.68 6.82 -6.54
N SER A 77 -9.72 7.40 -7.15
CA SER A 77 -9.76 7.66 -8.60
C SER A 77 -8.69 8.64 -9.09
N GLN A 78 -8.07 9.41 -8.19
CA GLN A 78 -7.00 10.37 -8.49
C GLN A 78 -5.58 9.79 -8.28
N LEU A 79 -5.44 8.51 -7.94
CA LEU A 79 -4.15 7.82 -7.83
C LEU A 79 -3.46 7.52 -9.18
N PRO A 80 -4.14 7.48 -10.37
CA PRO A 80 -3.45 7.25 -11.63
C PRO A 80 -2.28 8.20 -11.86
N THR A 81 -1.18 7.64 -12.35
CA THR A 81 0.03 8.39 -12.72
C THR A 81 0.28 8.29 -14.22
N LYS A 82 1.26 9.05 -14.72
CA LYS A 82 1.70 8.91 -16.13
C LYS A 82 2.20 7.50 -16.44
N MET A 83 2.76 6.80 -15.45
CA MET A 83 3.28 5.42 -15.62
C MET A 83 2.18 4.37 -15.43
N THR A 84 1.21 4.65 -14.59
CA THR A 84 0.06 3.80 -14.26
C THR A 84 -1.26 4.52 -14.56
N PRO A 85 -1.56 4.84 -15.82
CA PRO A 85 -2.71 5.69 -16.19
C PRO A 85 -4.07 5.04 -15.88
N ARG A 86 -4.08 3.75 -15.55
CA ARG A 86 -5.28 3.01 -15.13
C ARG A 86 -5.39 2.88 -13.61
N GLY A 87 -4.53 3.57 -12.86
CA GLY A 87 -4.42 3.51 -11.41
C GLY A 87 -3.62 2.33 -10.89
N PRO A 88 -3.49 2.24 -9.55
CA PRO A 88 -2.83 1.12 -8.88
C PRO A 88 -3.53 -0.22 -9.17
N VAL A 89 -2.72 -1.27 -9.25
CA VAL A 89 -3.22 -2.65 -9.39
C VAL A 89 -3.67 -3.20 -8.05
N ILE A 90 -3.04 -2.75 -6.98
CA ILE A 90 -3.28 -3.18 -5.60
C ILE A 90 -3.33 -1.94 -4.72
N ILE A 91 -4.31 -1.92 -3.80
CA ILE A 91 -4.47 -0.87 -2.80
C ILE A 91 -4.71 -1.53 -1.46
N GLY A 92 -3.72 -1.48 -0.55
CA GLY A 92 -3.94 -1.81 0.86
C GLY A 92 -4.74 -0.70 1.52
N VAL A 93 -5.63 -1.06 2.43
CA VAL A 93 -6.44 -0.10 3.18
C VAL A 93 -6.46 -0.46 4.66
N SER A 94 -6.68 0.52 5.51
CA SER A 94 -6.88 0.34 6.96
C SER A 94 -8.00 1.23 7.49
N GLU A 95 -8.38 0.99 8.74
CA GLU A 95 -9.50 1.66 9.42
C GLU A 95 -10.85 1.41 8.74
N VAL A 96 -11.08 0.17 8.38
CA VAL A 96 -12.34 -0.33 7.79
C VAL A 96 -13.12 -1.08 8.86
N GLU A 97 -14.40 -0.84 8.99
CA GLU A 97 -15.24 -1.54 9.94
C GLU A 97 -15.46 -3.02 9.57
N ASN A 98 -15.83 -3.26 8.32
CA ASN A 98 -16.22 -4.59 7.86
C ASN A 98 -16.09 -4.70 6.33
N ARG A 99 -16.38 -5.89 5.78
CA ARG A 99 -16.36 -6.14 4.35
C ARG A 99 -17.39 -5.30 3.59
N THR A 100 -18.57 -5.05 4.17
CA THR A 100 -19.68 -4.34 3.51
C THR A 100 -19.27 -2.92 3.12
N VAL A 101 -18.59 -2.19 4.01
CA VAL A 101 -18.14 -0.82 3.69
C VAL A 101 -17.13 -0.79 2.54
N LEU A 102 -16.31 -1.83 2.38
CA LEU A 102 -15.41 -1.97 1.22
C LEU A 102 -16.19 -2.29 -0.07
N GLU A 103 -17.22 -3.13 0.02
CA GLU A 103 -18.10 -3.42 -1.12
C GLU A 103 -18.86 -2.18 -1.59
N ASP A 104 -19.28 -1.33 -0.65
CA ASP A 104 -19.92 -0.06 -0.98
C ASP A 104 -18.92 0.94 -1.57
N LEU A 105 -17.67 0.95 -1.08
CA LEU A 105 -16.62 1.82 -1.61
C LEU A 105 -16.25 1.45 -3.05
N VAL A 106 -16.05 0.17 -3.38
CA VAL A 106 -15.64 -0.23 -4.74
C VAL A 106 -16.77 -0.10 -5.76
N LYS A 107 -18.03 0.02 -5.32
CA LYS A 107 -19.21 0.25 -6.17
C LYS A 107 -19.45 1.73 -6.47
N GLN A 108 -18.75 2.66 -5.81
CA GLN A 108 -18.91 4.09 -6.09
C GLN A 108 -18.58 4.40 -7.55
N PRO A 109 -19.29 5.34 -8.20
CA PRO A 109 -19.10 5.65 -9.62
C PRO A 109 -17.65 5.95 -10.00
N GLU A 110 -16.90 6.60 -9.12
CA GLU A 110 -15.52 7.01 -9.33
C GLU A 110 -14.54 5.83 -9.42
N SER A 111 -14.84 4.71 -8.73
CA SER A 111 -13.99 3.52 -8.65
C SER A 111 -14.56 2.30 -9.37
N ALA A 112 -15.85 2.26 -9.67
CA ALA A 112 -16.54 1.09 -10.23
C ALA A 112 -15.92 0.56 -11.52
N ALA A 113 -15.43 1.46 -12.39
CA ALA A 113 -14.78 1.08 -13.65
C ALA A 113 -13.49 0.27 -13.47
N TRP A 114 -12.87 0.29 -12.29
CA TRP A 114 -11.66 -0.47 -11.98
C TRP A 114 -11.97 -1.92 -11.64
N ASN A 115 -13.22 -2.26 -11.34
CA ASN A 115 -13.68 -3.60 -10.99
C ASN A 115 -12.83 -4.25 -9.90
N LEU A 116 -12.53 -3.49 -8.85
CA LEU A 116 -11.68 -3.93 -7.76
C LEU A 116 -12.36 -5.07 -6.98
N GLN A 117 -11.59 -6.09 -6.67
CA GLN A 117 -11.97 -7.19 -5.79
C GLN A 117 -11.39 -6.96 -4.40
N ILE A 118 -11.90 -7.66 -3.39
CA ILE A 118 -11.63 -7.39 -1.98
C ILE A 118 -11.08 -8.64 -1.29
N CYS A 119 -9.93 -8.51 -0.62
CA CYS A 119 -9.53 -9.39 0.49
C CYS A 119 -9.77 -8.63 1.79
N HIS A 120 -10.49 -9.24 2.71
CA HIS A 120 -10.82 -8.69 4.03
C HIS A 120 -11.04 -9.81 5.04
N HIS A 121 -10.71 -9.54 6.29
CA HIS A 121 -10.93 -10.41 7.43
C HIS A 121 -11.20 -9.56 8.68
N ASP A 122 -12.22 -9.95 9.44
CA ASP A 122 -12.53 -9.30 10.73
C ASP A 122 -11.46 -9.65 11.76
N SER A 123 -10.86 -8.66 12.36
CA SER A 123 -9.84 -8.78 13.40
C SER A 123 -10.44 -8.50 14.79
N PRO A 124 -9.76 -8.90 15.87
CA PRO A 124 -10.28 -8.68 17.22
C PRO A 124 -10.06 -7.25 17.77
N ASP A 125 -9.79 -6.28 16.92
CA ASP A 125 -9.49 -4.92 17.34
C ASP A 125 -10.57 -4.33 18.24
N ARG A 126 -10.16 -3.57 19.26
CA ARG A 126 -11.09 -2.97 20.23
C ARG A 126 -11.96 -1.87 19.67
N ARG A 127 -11.52 -1.18 18.62
CA ARG A 127 -12.29 -0.15 17.92
C ARG A 127 -13.21 -0.75 16.86
N GLY A 128 -13.08 -2.06 16.56
CA GLY A 128 -13.81 -2.71 15.47
C GLY A 128 -13.36 -2.25 14.10
N ILE A 129 -12.05 -2.05 13.92
CA ILE A 129 -11.46 -1.66 12.64
C ILE A 129 -10.48 -2.70 12.14
N ASP A 130 -10.40 -2.86 10.83
CA ASP A 130 -9.62 -3.86 10.14
C ASP A 130 -8.71 -3.26 9.08
N GLY A 131 -7.87 -4.15 8.52
CA GLY A 131 -7.19 -3.92 7.25
C GLY A 131 -7.87 -4.65 6.11
N GLY A 132 -7.61 -4.20 4.89
CA GLY A 132 -8.12 -4.82 3.67
C GLY A 132 -7.17 -4.64 2.50
N LEU A 133 -7.41 -5.40 1.42
CA LEU A 133 -6.72 -5.25 0.16
C LEU A 133 -7.73 -5.20 -0.98
N LEU A 134 -7.68 -4.13 -1.77
CA LEU A 134 -8.42 -3.97 -3.00
C LEU A 134 -7.46 -4.28 -4.17
N TYR A 135 -7.90 -5.05 -5.15
CA TYR A 135 -7.04 -5.42 -6.28
C TYR A 135 -7.79 -5.53 -7.60
N ASN A 136 -7.09 -5.24 -8.69
CA ASN A 136 -7.61 -5.43 -10.03
C ASN A 136 -7.34 -6.87 -10.51
N PRO A 137 -8.38 -7.72 -10.69
CA PRO A 137 -8.22 -9.15 -11.00
C PRO A 137 -7.63 -9.41 -12.40
N LYS A 138 -7.60 -8.41 -13.28
CA LYS A 138 -6.93 -8.51 -14.60
C LYS A 138 -5.41 -8.50 -14.50
N HIS A 139 -4.88 -7.97 -13.40
CA HIS A 139 -3.44 -7.75 -13.23
C HIS A 139 -2.86 -8.48 -12.03
N PHE A 140 -3.66 -8.73 -11.00
CA PHE A 140 -3.27 -9.48 -9.81
C PHE A 140 -4.24 -10.63 -9.55
N LYS A 141 -3.70 -11.84 -9.47
CA LYS A 141 -4.47 -13.05 -9.15
C LYS A 141 -4.11 -13.50 -7.75
N VAL A 142 -5.06 -13.43 -6.83
CA VAL A 142 -4.91 -13.93 -5.47
C VAL A 142 -4.84 -15.47 -5.49
N GLU A 143 -3.87 -16.02 -4.77
CA GLU A 143 -3.63 -17.46 -4.61
C GLU A 143 -3.98 -17.92 -3.19
N ASN A 144 -3.61 -17.12 -2.17
CA ASN A 144 -3.87 -17.43 -0.77
C ASN A 144 -4.01 -16.16 0.07
N VAL A 145 -4.83 -16.22 1.11
CA VAL A 145 -4.99 -15.18 2.12
C VAL A 145 -4.89 -15.82 3.50
N THR A 146 -4.01 -15.30 4.35
CA THR A 146 -3.87 -15.72 5.74
C THR A 146 -3.87 -14.50 6.66
N ASN A 147 -4.36 -14.69 7.90
CA ASN A 147 -4.40 -13.65 8.90
C ASN A 147 -3.58 -14.06 10.10
N HIS A 148 -2.74 -13.16 10.56
CA HIS A 148 -1.78 -13.39 11.62
C HIS A 148 -2.07 -12.48 12.80
N ARG A 149 -2.43 -13.09 13.92
CA ARG A 149 -2.78 -12.36 15.13
C ARG A 149 -1.55 -11.87 15.86
N LEU A 150 -1.53 -10.58 16.19
CA LEU A 150 -0.49 -10.00 17.04
C LEU A 150 -0.80 -10.35 18.52
N THR A 151 -0.24 -11.47 19.01
CA THR A 151 -0.47 -11.96 20.37
C THR A 151 0.57 -11.46 21.39
N ALA A 152 1.66 -10.89 20.92
CA ALA A 152 2.77 -10.40 21.77
C ALA A 152 2.46 -9.06 22.45
N VAL A 153 1.26 -8.49 22.25
CA VAL A 153 0.81 -7.27 22.93
C VAL A 153 -0.31 -7.57 23.93
N PRO A 154 -0.45 -6.80 25.04
CA PRO A 154 -1.39 -7.11 26.13
C PRO A 154 -2.85 -6.69 25.84
N PHE A 155 -3.21 -6.48 24.58
CA PHE A 155 -4.55 -6.07 24.16
C PHE A 155 -4.90 -6.61 22.77
N ALA A 156 -6.20 -6.74 22.54
CA ALA A 156 -6.70 -7.11 21.19
C ALA A 156 -6.51 -5.94 20.20
N THR A 157 -5.95 -6.25 19.04
CA THR A 157 -5.65 -5.28 17.99
C THR A 157 -5.83 -5.94 16.60
N ARG A 158 -5.57 -5.17 15.54
CA ARG A 158 -5.70 -5.65 14.15
C ARG A 158 -4.77 -6.82 13.88
N ASP A 159 -5.27 -7.79 13.14
CA ASP A 159 -4.46 -8.85 12.56
C ASP A 159 -3.61 -8.29 11.41
N GLN A 160 -2.51 -8.94 11.10
CA GLN A 160 -1.73 -8.67 9.88
C GLN A 160 -2.22 -9.62 8.79
N MET A 161 -2.80 -9.08 7.73
CA MET A 161 -3.31 -9.87 6.62
C MET A 161 -2.21 -10.09 5.58
N CYS A 162 -1.88 -11.34 5.30
CA CYS A 162 -0.94 -11.73 4.27
C CYS A 162 -1.68 -12.26 3.05
N VAL A 163 -1.48 -11.62 1.90
CA VAL A 163 -2.04 -12.00 0.61
C VAL A 163 -0.91 -12.44 -0.31
N VAL A 164 -0.91 -13.70 -0.70
CA VAL A 164 -0.01 -14.24 -1.74
C VAL A 164 -0.76 -14.27 -3.07
N GLY A 165 -0.10 -13.81 -4.12
CA GLY A 165 -0.70 -13.82 -5.44
C GLY A 165 0.30 -13.59 -6.56
N SER A 166 -0.21 -13.57 -7.78
CA SER A 166 0.58 -13.40 -8.99
C SER A 166 0.30 -12.04 -9.63
N LEU A 167 1.28 -11.16 -9.61
CA LEU A 167 1.27 -9.86 -10.31
C LEU A 167 1.74 -10.09 -11.75
N LEU A 168 0.78 -10.23 -12.68
CA LEU A 168 1.06 -10.46 -14.09
C LEU A 168 2.08 -11.60 -14.33
N GLY A 169 1.94 -12.71 -13.56
CA GLY A 169 2.75 -13.91 -13.71
C GLY A 169 3.96 -14.03 -12.79
N GLN A 170 4.28 -13.01 -11.98
CA GLN A 170 5.31 -13.10 -10.94
C GLN A 170 4.66 -13.17 -9.56
N ARG A 171 5.00 -14.18 -8.76
CA ARG A 171 4.50 -14.31 -7.38
C ARG A 171 5.06 -13.24 -6.47
N ILE A 172 4.18 -12.65 -5.68
CA ILE A 172 4.50 -11.70 -4.61
C ILE A 172 3.66 -12.00 -3.37
N GLY A 173 4.21 -11.69 -2.20
CA GLY A 173 3.52 -11.69 -0.93
C GLY A 173 3.31 -10.27 -0.44
N ILE A 174 2.12 -9.95 0.05
CA ILE A 174 1.76 -8.61 0.53
C ILE A 174 1.26 -8.75 1.96
N ILE A 175 1.89 -8.06 2.90
CA ILE A 175 1.48 -8.03 4.31
C ILE A 175 0.85 -6.65 4.56
N VAL A 176 -0.47 -6.62 4.76
CA VAL A 176 -1.22 -5.40 5.04
C VAL A 176 -1.29 -5.20 6.55
N ASN A 177 -0.94 -4.02 6.99
CA ASN A 177 -0.74 -3.66 8.38
C ASN A 177 -1.52 -2.42 8.81
N HIS A 178 -1.93 -2.40 10.08
CA HIS A 178 -2.20 -1.21 10.83
C HIS A 178 -1.69 -1.47 12.25
N TRP A 179 -0.47 -1.05 12.54
CA TRP A 179 0.20 -1.34 13.81
C TRP A 179 -0.40 -0.56 14.99
N PRO A 180 -0.13 -0.97 16.24
CA PRO A 180 -0.57 -0.26 17.44
C PRO A 180 -0.15 1.21 17.42
N SER A 181 -1.09 2.09 17.78
CA SER A 181 -0.85 3.54 17.78
C SER A 181 0.15 3.97 18.86
N ARG A 182 0.58 5.23 18.78
CA ARG A 182 1.45 5.88 19.77
C ARG A 182 0.69 6.32 21.04
N LEU A 183 -0.44 5.66 21.37
CA LEU A 183 -1.21 5.96 22.57
C LEU A 183 -0.36 5.80 23.83
N GLY A 184 -0.35 6.82 24.68
CA GLY A 184 0.52 6.87 25.86
C GLY A 184 1.91 7.45 25.62
N GLY A 185 2.26 7.77 24.37
CA GLY A 185 3.56 8.31 23.96
C GLY A 185 4.37 7.32 23.13
N GLN A 186 5.25 7.87 22.30
CA GLN A 186 6.02 7.07 21.33
C GLN A 186 6.91 6.02 22.01
N GLU A 187 7.71 6.42 22.98
CA GLU A 187 8.64 5.52 23.68
C GLU A 187 7.91 4.41 24.44
N GLN A 188 6.85 4.78 25.19
CA GLN A 188 6.09 3.84 26.01
C GLN A 188 5.35 2.80 25.14
N SER A 189 4.87 3.19 23.96
CA SER A 189 4.13 2.31 23.04
C SER A 189 5.02 1.61 22.01
N SER A 190 6.30 1.99 21.85
CA SER A 190 7.25 1.43 20.89
C SER A 190 7.32 -0.10 20.92
N PRO A 191 7.38 -0.78 22.11
CA PRO A 191 7.43 -2.25 22.15
C PRO A 191 6.27 -2.95 21.42
N ASN A 192 5.08 -2.32 21.37
CA ASN A 192 3.95 -2.90 20.67
C ASN A 192 4.14 -2.91 19.13
N ARG A 193 4.77 -1.86 18.59
CA ARG A 193 5.08 -1.79 17.15
C ARG A 193 6.32 -2.60 16.79
N GLU A 194 7.27 -2.73 17.72
CA GLU A 194 8.40 -3.65 17.58
C GLU A 194 7.90 -5.10 17.44
N ALA A 195 6.96 -5.52 18.31
CA ALA A 195 6.33 -6.83 18.22
C ALA A 195 5.54 -7.03 16.91
N ALA A 196 4.90 -5.98 16.40
CA ALA A 196 4.23 -6.04 15.10
C ALA A 196 5.23 -6.19 13.94
N ALA A 197 6.39 -5.55 14.03
CA ALA A 197 7.48 -5.70 13.08
C ALA A 197 8.10 -7.10 13.10
N GLU A 198 8.29 -7.69 14.28
CA GLU A 198 8.72 -9.08 14.44
C GLU A 198 7.77 -10.07 13.77
N LEU A 199 6.46 -9.89 13.96
CA LEU A 199 5.44 -10.71 13.29
C LEU A 199 5.52 -10.58 11.75
N CYS A 200 5.78 -9.37 11.22
CA CYS A 200 6.00 -9.20 9.78
C CYS A 200 7.22 -10.00 9.27
N LEU A 201 8.31 -10.06 10.05
CA LEU A 201 9.49 -10.87 9.70
C LEU A 201 9.17 -12.37 9.72
N GLU A 202 8.43 -12.85 10.71
CA GLU A 202 8.02 -14.26 10.79
C GLU A 202 7.17 -14.65 9.58
N ILE A 203 6.24 -13.79 9.16
CA ILE A 203 5.43 -14.00 7.96
C ILE A 203 6.31 -14.03 6.72
N ALA A 204 7.19 -13.04 6.54
CA ALA A 204 8.10 -12.96 5.40
C ALA A 204 9.02 -14.19 5.32
N ASP A 205 9.61 -14.62 6.42
CA ASP A 205 10.45 -15.81 6.50
C ASP A 205 9.68 -17.09 6.12
N SER A 206 8.42 -17.19 6.52
CA SER A 206 7.54 -18.30 6.13
C SER A 206 7.28 -18.32 4.61
N LEU A 207 7.09 -17.15 4.00
CA LEU A 207 6.93 -17.02 2.56
C LEU A 207 8.22 -17.44 1.82
N TRP A 208 9.39 -17.00 2.26
CA TRP A 208 10.67 -17.34 1.64
C TRP A 208 11.08 -18.79 1.83
N LYS A 209 10.67 -19.44 2.93
CA LYS A 209 10.81 -20.90 3.07
C LYS A 209 10.05 -21.66 1.99
N THR A 210 8.92 -21.13 1.55
CA THR A 210 8.08 -21.74 0.50
C THR A 210 8.57 -21.37 -0.91
N ASP A 211 8.97 -20.13 -1.12
CA ASP A 211 9.44 -19.59 -2.40
C ASP A 211 10.51 -18.51 -2.15
N PRO A 212 11.81 -18.89 -2.13
CA PRO A 212 12.91 -17.96 -1.87
C PRO A 212 12.99 -16.77 -2.84
N ALA A 213 12.42 -16.92 -4.05
CA ALA A 213 12.42 -15.86 -5.06
C ALA A 213 11.22 -14.91 -4.94
N MET A 214 10.30 -15.14 -3.99
CA MET A 214 9.11 -14.32 -3.80
C MET A 214 9.48 -12.90 -3.36
N GLY A 215 8.99 -11.90 -4.08
CA GLY A 215 9.03 -10.52 -3.62
C GLY A 215 8.02 -10.31 -2.48
N VAL A 216 8.46 -9.73 -1.36
CA VAL A 216 7.61 -9.45 -0.20
C VAL A 216 7.44 -7.95 -0.05
N ILE A 217 6.20 -7.52 0.15
CA ILE A 217 5.78 -6.13 0.38
C ILE A 217 5.14 -6.06 1.77
N ILE A 218 5.68 -5.21 2.64
CA ILE A 218 5.07 -4.84 3.92
C ILE A 218 4.50 -3.45 3.74
N MET A 219 3.16 -3.30 3.82
CA MET A 219 2.52 -2.01 3.65
C MET A 219 1.55 -1.73 4.79
N GLY A 220 1.33 -0.45 5.08
CA GLY A 220 0.35 -0.10 6.10
C GLY A 220 0.60 1.25 6.75
N ASP A 221 -0.34 1.62 7.62
CA ASP A 221 -0.13 2.58 8.67
C ASP A 221 0.66 1.90 9.80
N LEU A 222 1.96 2.11 9.81
CA LEU A 222 2.87 1.47 10.76
C LEU A 222 2.93 2.22 12.10
N ASN A 223 2.24 3.37 12.21
CA ASN A 223 2.25 4.24 13.40
C ASN A 223 3.67 4.60 13.90
N ASP A 224 4.67 4.36 13.08
CA ASP A 224 6.08 4.73 13.29
C ASP A 224 6.66 5.30 11.99
N ASP A 225 7.63 6.18 12.14
CA ASP A 225 8.37 6.75 11.02
C ASP A 225 9.44 5.75 10.51
N PRO A 226 9.94 5.89 9.27
CA PRO A 226 10.94 4.99 8.70
C PRO A 226 12.21 4.80 9.54
N MET A 227 12.62 5.81 10.33
CA MET A 227 13.78 5.77 11.20
C MET A 227 13.50 5.17 12.58
N ASP A 228 12.24 4.97 12.95
CA ASP A 228 11.90 4.40 14.26
C ASP A 228 12.35 2.95 14.40
N LYS A 229 12.51 2.51 15.64
CA LYS A 229 13.13 1.23 15.98
C LYS A 229 12.44 0.03 15.32
N SER A 230 11.12 0.04 15.23
CA SER A 230 10.34 -1.02 14.58
C SER A 230 10.70 -1.19 13.09
N CYS A 231 10.80 -0.08 12.34
CA CYS A 231 11.12 -0.09 10.93
C CYS A 231 12.63 -0.25 10.68
N ALA A 232 13.44 0.60 11.32
CA ALA A 232 14.87 0.68 11.03
C ALA A 232 15.70 -0.45 11.64
N LYS A 233 15.32 -0.96 12.82
CA LYS A 233 16.12 -1.97 13.55
C LYS A 233 15.46 -3.34 13.52
N ILE A 234 14.17 -3.43 13.82
CA ILE A 234 13.47 -4.72 13.89
C ILE A 234 13.28 -5.26 12.47
N LEU A 235 12.56 -4.55 11.59
CA LEU A 235 12.48 -4.95 10.18
C LEU A 235 13.84 -4.87 9.47
N GLY A 236 14.78 -4.08 9.99
CA GLY A 236 16.06 -3.84 9.34
C GLY A 236 15.92 -3.17 7.97
N ALA A 237 14.83 -2.41 7.77
CA ALA A 237 14.53 -1.74 6.51
C ALA A 237 15.56 -0.64 6.26
N LYS A 238 16.28 -0.74 5.14
CA LYS A 238 17.38 0.17 4.81
C LYS A 238 16.84 1.42 4.11
N LYS A 239 17.51 2.54 4.38
CA LYS A 239 17.27 3.84 3.72
C LYS A 239 17.79 3.88 2.28
N ASP A 240 18.85 3.11 1.97
CA ASP A 240 19.48 3.06 0.65
C ASP A 240 19.19 1.72 -0.01
N ALA A 241 18.75 1.73 -1.25
CA ALA A 241 18.47 0.55 -2.04
C ALA A 241 19.73 -0.26 -2.37
N ARG A 242 20.90 0.38 -2.41
CA ARG A 242 22.17 -0.27 -2.71
C ARG A 242 22.56 -1.27 -1.63
N GLY A 243 22.88 -2.48 -2.06
CA GLY A 243 23.31 -3.55 -1.14
C GLY A 243 22.20 -4.12 -0.27
N VAL A 244 20.94 -3.92 -0.61
CA VAL A 244 19.81 -4.65 -0.02
C VAL A 244 19.83 -6.07 -0.61
N GLY A 245 20.05 -7.08 0.25
CA GLY A 245 19.99 -8.49 -0.15
C GLY A 245 18.57 -8.96 -0.39
N GLU A 246 18.39 -10.09 -1.07
CA GLU A 246 17.07 -10.61 -1.51
C GLU A 246 16.03 -10.66 -0.38
N HIS A 247 16.43 -11.16 0.81
CA HIS A 247 15.56 -11.29 1.99
C HIS A 247 15.79 -10.19 3.03
N GLN A 248 16.28 -9.03 2.60
CA GLN A 248 16.37 -7.81 3.39
C GLN A 248 15.36 -6.81 2.88
N PHE A 249 15.08 -5.79 3.67
CA PHE A 249 14.07 -4.79 3.34
C PHE A 249 14.67 -3.42 2.99
N TYR A 250 14.02 -2.73 2.08
CA TYR A 250 14.26 -1.36 1.67
C TYR A 250 13.01 -0.52 1.93
N ASN A 251 13.20 0.62 2.57
CA ASN A 251 12.12 1.59 2.82
C ASN A 251 12.31 2.84 1.96
N PRO A 252 11.62 2.93 0.81
CA PRO A 252 11.76 4.07 -0.10
C PRO A 252 11.19 5.37 0.44
N PHE A 253 10.36 5.32 1.49
CA PHE A 253 9.73 6.50 2.10
C PHE A 253 10.63 7.23 3.09
N TRP A 254 11.72 6.61 3.54
CA TRP A 254 12.66 7.23 4.47
C TRP A 254 13.21 8.55 3.92
N LYS A 255 13.67 8.54 2.68
CA LYS A 255 14.17 9.77 2.05
C LYS A 255 13.07 10.82 1.88
N MET A 256 11.83 10.42 1.63
CA MET A 256 10.71 11.38 1.50
C MET A 256 10.50 12.15 2.80
N LEU A 257 10.54 11.46 3.95
CA LEU A 257 10.41 12.11 5.25
C LEU A 257 11.59 13.06 5.52
N ASP A 258 12.83 12.67 5.17
CA ASP A 258 13.99 13.56 5.27
C ASP A 258 13.84 14.82 4.40
N ASP A 259 13.14 14.70 3.27
CA ASP A 259 12.84 15.82 2.36
C ASP A 259 11.60 16.65 2.85
N GLY A 260 11.05 16.34 4.04
CA GLY A 260 9.93 17.06 4.65
C GLY A 260 8.55 16.62 4.16
N ILE A 261 8.45 15.47 3.47
CA ILE A 261 7.17 14.91 2.98
C ILE A 261 6.68 13.89 3.98
N GLY A 262 5.49 14.11 4.54
CA GLY A 262 4.80 13.17 5.42
C GLY A 262 3.43 12.77 4.90
N THR A 263 2.81 11.78 5.53
CA THR A 263 1.45 11.31 5.20
C THR A 263 0.40 11.81 6.17
N LEU A 264 0.80 12.21 7.38
CA LEU A 264 -0.07 12.83 8.37
C LEU A 264 0.67 13.88 9.17
N ALA A 265 -0.07 14.76 9.84
CA ALA A 265 0.50 15.78 10.69
C ALA A 265 -0.12 15.76 12.09
N TYR A 266 0.73 15.81 13.11
CA TYR A 266 0.32 15.88 14.51
C TYR A 266 1.15 16.90 15.26
N LYS A 267 0.50 17.84 15.98
CA LYS A 267 1.15 18.92 16.77
C LYS A 267 2.25 19.65 15.98
N SER A 268 1.95 20.05 14.76
CA SER A 268 2.85 20.77 13.85
C SER A 268 4.07 19.95 13.34
N SER A 269 4.11 18.66 13.58
CA SER A 269 5.12 17.74 13.04
C SER A 269 4.52 16.84 12.00
N TRP A 270 5.22 16.72 10.85
CA TRP A 270 4.90 15.72 9.84
C TRP A 270 5.49 14.38 10.22
N ASN A 271 4.71 13.33 10.05
CA ASN A 271 5.13 11.94 10.17
C ASN A 271 4.81 11.20 8.86
N LEU A 272 5.51 10.10 8.62
CA LEU A 272 5.28 9.24 7.47
C LEU A 272 5.03 7.82 7.96
N PHE A 273 3.80 7.56 8.43
CA PHE A 273 3.40 6.27 8.99
C PHE A 273 2.89 5.29 7.93
N ASP A 274 2.37 5.83 6.82
CA ASP A 274 1.84 5.07 5.71
C ASP A 274 2.97 4.69 4.76
N GLN A 275 3.49 3.46 4.90
CA GLN A 275 4.71 3.02 4.24
C GLN A 275 4.44 1.78 3.39
N ILE A 276 5.25 1.61 2.34
CA ILE A 276 5.31 0.41 1.50
C ILE A 276 6.77 0.00 1.41
N ILE A 277 7.15 -0.97 2.23
CA ILE A 277 8.51 -1.48 2.40
C ILE A 277 8.67 -2.72 1.52
N LEU A 278 9.78 -2.83 0.82
CA LEU A 278 10.01 -3.83 -0.21
C LEU A 278 11.18 -4.74 0.13
N SER A 279 11.04 -6.05 -0.09
CA SER A 279 12.18 -6.96 -0.03
C SER A 279 13.15 -6.75 -1.20
N GLY A 280 14.39 -7.13 -1.04
CA GLY A 280 15.43 -7.01 -2.06
C GLY A 280 15.10 -7.71 -3.38
N ASN A 281 14.26 -8.75 -3.34
CA ASN A 281 13.70 -9.40 -4.54
C ASN A 281 12.88 -8.44 -5.43
N LEU A 282 12.45 -7.29 -4.89
CA LEU A 282 11.74 -6.21 -5.59
C LEU A 282 12.56 -4.92 -5.71
N VAL A 283 13.86 -4.98 -5.39
CA VAL A 283 14.76 -3.80 -5.41
C VAL A 283 15.94 -4.05 -6.34
N ASN A 284 16.82 -4.99 -5.97
CA ASN A 284 18.05 -5.31 -6.69
C ASN A 284 17.88 -6.63 -7.45
N THR A 285 17.12 -6.62 -8.52
CA THR A 285 16.77 -7.81 -9.30
C THR A 285 16.96 -7.60 -10.80
N ALA A 286 16.84 -8.67 -11.59
CA ALA A 286 16.95 -8.57 -13.02
C ALA A 286 15.82 -7.73 -13.65
N ASP A 287 16.12 -7.00 -14.72
CA ASP A 287 15.20 -6.06 -15.40
C ASP A 287 13.87 -6.70 -15.86
N ASN A 288 13.84 -8.01 -16.09
CA ASN A 288 12.62 -8.73 -16.47
C ASN A 288 11.73 -9.13 -15.27
N ARG A 289 12.18 -8.85 -14.06
CA ARG A 289 11.40 -9.01 -12.83
C ARG A 289 10.87 -7.66 -12.34
N TRP A 290 9.78 -7.70 -11.56
CA TRP A 290 9.26 -6.49 -10.92
C TRP A 290 10.29 -5.91 -9.95
N HIS A 291 10.59 -4.64 -10.10
CA HIS A 291 11.43 -3.89 -9.18
C HIS A 291 10.95 -2.44 -9.05
N ILE A 292 11.30 -1.83 -7.93
CA ILE A 292 10.87 -0.47 -7.61
C ILE A 292 11.47 0.55 -8.59
N GLN A 293 10.61 1.44 -9.06
CA GLN A 293 10.99 2.62 -9.83
C GLN A 293 11.01 3.88 -8.94
N ARG A 294 9.97 4.10 -8.14
CA ARG A 294 9.87 5.23 -7.22
C ARG A 294 8.73 5.10 -6.21
N PRO A 295 8.84 5.74 -5.01
CA PRO A 295 7.71 5.99 -4.11
C PRO A 295 6.97 7.28 -4.50
N ILE A 296 5.73 7.43 -4.01
CA ILE A 296 4.87 8.62 -4.15
C ILE A 296 4.07 8.78 -2.85
N VAL A 297 3.92 10.02 -2.38
CA VAL A 297 2.86 10.43 -1.46
C VAL A 297 1.89 11.30 -2.27
N HIS A 298 0.62 10.89 -2.34
CA HIS A 298 -0.42 11.58 -3.07
C HIS A 298 -1.01 12.70 -2.19
N ASN A 299 -0.35 13.84 -2.15
CA ASN A 299 -0.73 15.00 -1.35
C ASN A 299 -1.36 16.10 -2.22
N HIS A 300 -2.32 15.73 -3.07
CA HIS A 300 -3.03 16.66 -3.95
C HIS A 300 -3.73 17.79 -3.17
N ASP A 301 -3.91 18.94 -3.80
CA ASP A 301 -4.49 20.13 -3.15
C ASP A 301 -5.89 19.87 -2.57
N PHE A 302 -6.73 19.09 -3.25
CA PHE A 302 -8.07 18.74 -2.77
C PHE A 302 -8.06 17.86 -1.50
N LEU A 303 -6.97 17.13 -1.23
CA LEU A 303 -6.81 16.32 -0.02
C LEU A 303 -6.36 17.15 1.20
N ARG A 304 -6.08 18.44 1.02
CA ARG A 304 -5.51 19.29 2.08
C ARG A 304 -6.56 20.19 2.70
N ASP A 305 -6.43 20.37 4.01
CA ASP A 305 -7.14 21.44 4.71
C ASP A 305 -6.60 22.80 4.21
N THR A 306 -7.50 23.69 3.84
CA THR A 306 -7.14 24.98 3.23
C THR A 306 -7.07 26.12 4.21
N GLU A 307 -7.53 25.92 5.46
CA GLU A 307 -7.74 26.99 6.42
C GLU A 307 -7.23 26.67 7.84
N GLY A 308 -6.99 27.72 8.61
CA GLY A 308 -6.69 27.64 10.04
C GLY A 308 -5.35 27.00 10.38
N THR A 309 -5.25 26.44 11.58
CA THR A 309 -4.01 25.85 12.12
C THR A 309 -3.63 24.51 11.47
N ARG A 310 -4.52 23.96 10.65
CA ARG A 310 -4.29 22.71 9.91
C ARG A 310 -4.08 22.93 8.42
N GLN A 311 -3.92 24.15 7.98
CA GLN A 311 -3.65 24.44 6.56
C GLN A 311 -2.50 23.57 6.02
N GLY A 312 -2.77 22.85 4.93
CA GLY A 312 -1.84 21.92 4.29
C GLY A 312 -1.86 20.49 4.85
N TYR A 313 -2.50 20.24 6.02
CA TYR A 313 -2.67 18.89 6.55
C TYR A 313 -3.72 18.11 5.77
N PRO A 314 -3.75 16.78 5.87
CA PRO A 314 -4.84 16.00 5.29
C PRO A 314 -6.20 16.49 5.78
N LEU A 315 -7.13 16.66 4.84
CA LEU A 315 -8.51 17.09 5.12
C LEU A 315 -9.31 15.90 5.62
N ARG A 316 -9.41 15.79 6.93
CA ARG A 316 -10.02 14.68 7.64
C ARG A 316 -11.55 14.79 7.75
N THR A 317 -12.20 13.70 8.12
CA THR A 317 -13.67 13.63 8.27
C THR A 317 -14.17 14.47 9.43
N PHE A 318 -13.48 14.40 10.58
CA PHE A 318 -13.82 15.16 11.78
C PHE A 318 -12.58 15.83 12.38
N ALA A 319 -12.75 17.01 12.95
CA ALA A 319 -11.73 17.64 13.79
C ALA A 319 -12.36 18.38 14.95
N SER A 320 -11.85 18.15 16.17
CA SER A 320 -12.36 18.79 17.40
C SER A 320 -13.88 18.65 17.55
N GLY A 321 -14.46 17.53 17.11
CA GLY A 321 -15.90 17.25 17.15
C GLY A 321 -16.71 17.86 16.01
N ALA A 322 -16.11 18.69 15.14
CA ALA A 322 -16.78 19.25 13.98
C ALA A 322 -16.67 18.30 12.77
N TYR A 323 -17.76 18.11 12.05
CA TYR A 323 -17.78 17.38 10.77
C TYR A 323 -17.24 18.27 9.65
N LEU A 324 -16.14 17.88 9.04
CA LEU A 324 -15.47 18.64 7.97
C LEU A 324 -15.77 18.12 6.57
N ASN A 325 -16.39 16.94 6.47
CA ASN A 325 -16.67 16.28 5.20
C ASN A 325 -15.40 16.04 4.35
N GLY A 326 -14.29 15.71 5.00
CA GLY A 326 -13.02 15.45 4.34
C GLY A 326 -12.87 14.03 3.81
N TYR A 327 -11.65 13.67 3.48
CA TYR A 327 -11.27 12.39 2.88
C TYR A 327 -10.71 11.43 3.92
N SER A 328 -9.56 11.76 4.48
CA SER A 328 -8.86 11.03 5.54
C SER A 328 -7.87 11.97 6.25
N ASP A 329 -7.46 11.61 7.45
CA ASP A 329 -6.36 12.28 8.16
C ASP A 329 -4.97 11.79 7.73
N HIS A 330 -4.94 10.94 6.70
CA HIS A 330 -3.73 10.46 6.03
C HIS A 330 -3.76 10.76 4.53
N PHE A 331 -2.58 10.97 3.92
CA PHE A 331 -2.42 10.98 2.48
C PHE A 331 -2.14 9.56 1.96
N PRO A 332 -2.69 9.16 0.79
CA PRO A 332 -2.35 7.88 0.18
C PRO A 332 -0.88 7.80 -0.21
N THR A 333 -0.30 6.62 -0.12
CA THR A 333 1.05 6.31 -0.60
C THR A 333 1.01 5.31 -1.74
N GLU A 334 2.03 5.32 -2.60
CA GLU A 334 2.16 4.38 -3.71
C GLU A 334 3.64 4.11 -3.99
N VAL A 335 3.95 2.90 -4.42
CA VAL A 335 5.20 2.58 -5.11
C VAL A 335 4.89 2.14 -6.54
N ILE A 336 5.67 2.65 -7.49
CA ILE A 336 5.61 2.19 -8.87
C ILE A 336 6.65 1.08 -9.04
N LEU A 337 6.18 -0.11 -9.41
CA LEU A 337 7.02 -1.21 -9.85
C LEU A 337 7.09 -1.22 -11.37
N ILE A 338 8.27 -1.58 -11.91
CA ILE A 338 8.48 -1.73 -13.35
C ILE A 338 9.17 -3.05 -13.64
N ARG A 339 9.01 -3.55 -14.89
CA ARG A 339 9.81 -4.64 -15.46
C ARG A 339 9.90 -4.53 -16.97
N ARG A 340 10.96 -5.10 -17.54
CA ARG A 340 11.06 -5.30 -19.00
C ARG A 340 10.31 -6.56 -19.43
N VAL A 341 9.60 -6.45 -20.53
CA VAL A 341 8.92 -7.59 -21.17
C VAL A 341 9.25 -7.62 -22.66
N GLU A 342 9.31 -8.82 -23.19
CA GLU A 342 9.36 -8.99 -24.64
C GLU A 342 8.02 -8.60 -25.24
N LYS A 343 8.01 -7.74 -26.26
CA LYS A 343 6.79 -7.48 -27.02
C LYS A 343 6.47 -8.74 -27.82
N LYS A 344 5.33 -9.36 -27.48
CA LYS A 344 4.76 -10.36 -28.39
C LYS A 344 4.50 -9.69 -29.72
N LYS A 345 5.08 -10.26 -30.77
CA LYS A 345 4.81 -9.88 -32.17
C LYS A 345 3.35 -10.15 -32.52
#